data_09f1717bff95a39b66c93b0958b2f96b
#
_entry.id   09f1717bff95a39b66c93b0958b2f96b
#
_cell.length_a   1.000
_cell.length_b   1.000
_cell.length_c   1.000
_cell.angle_alpha   90.00
_cell.angle_beta   90.00
_cell.angle_gamma   90.00
#
_symmetry.space_group_name_H-M   'P 1'
#
loop_
_entity.id
_entity.type
_entity.pdbx_description
1 polymer ?
#
loop_
_entity_poly.entity_id
_entity_poly.type
_entity_poly.pdbx_seq_one_letter_code
_entity_poly.pdbx_strand_id
1 'polypeptide(L)'
;MVVAAERPAAAQAKPRYSVIDCDIHPNLESPAVLDKYLSKRWQEYRKSIGGRGFSGSYYPRAFPNAARTDSHPPTGKPPGSDLDFMRAQLLDAYDMDFGVLQPLLGSGGQRNLEWSAAHAAAVNDWQIETWLDPEPRLRSGLVVPYEDGDLTVKEIARLGDHPGFVQLMLAIRTSEPLGRRKYWKMYEAAEAAGLPIGIHFGGQGGYPITGAGWPSFYVEDHAGMSTAFQAQVISFICEGVFEQFPNLKIVLVEGGFAWLPVLGWRLDAAWKKLKSEVPHLKKKPSEYLQEHFWVTTQPMEEPPRAEQFLEMLDMGPWMLDRLMFATDYPHWDFDDPYESLPKIKLPDGFEAKVMAENARKLYGLPTRAGAGTTNGTAHG
;
A
#
# COMPACT_ATOMS: atom_id res chain seq x y z
N MET A 1 -22.86 12.31 -9.11
CA MET A 1 -22.66 11.64 -10.41
C MET A 1 -21.31 12.11 -10.95
N VAL A 2 -20.26 11.36 -10.68
CA VAL A 2 -18.93 11.63 -11.28
C VAL A 2 -19.00 11.03 -12.67
N VAL A 3 -19.06 11.89 -13.68
CA VAL A 3 -19.04 11.46 -15.08
C VAL A 3 -17.60 11.13 -15.43
N ALA A 4 -17.25 9.85 -15.42
CA ALA A 4 -16.01 9.40 -16.04
C ALA A 4 -16.12 9.69 -17.55
N ALA A 5 -15.19 10.46 -18.08
CA ALA A 5 -15.11 10.68 -19.52
C ALA A 5 -14.82 9.36 -20.21
N GLU A 6 -15.72 8.94 -21.12
CA GLU A 6 -15.46 7.84 -22.04
C GLU A 6 -14.24 8.21 -22.89
N ARG A 7 -13.12 7.53 -22.68
CA ARG A 7 -11.96 7.63 -23.59
C ARG A 7 -12.16 6.62 -24.73
N PRO A 8 -12.03 7.04 -26.00
CA PRO A 8 -11.91 6.08 -27.09
C PRO A 8 -10.63 5.27 -26.92
N ALA A 9 -10.70 3.97 -27.16
CA ALA A 9 -9.53 3.09 -27.23
C ALA A 9 -8.62 3.52 -28.41
N ALA A 10 -7.81 4.54 -28.18
CA ALA A 10 -6.69 4.86 -29.06
C ALA A 10 -5.62 3.80 -28.80
N ALA A 11 -5.03 3.25 -29.88
CA ALA A 11 -3.88 2.37 -29.77
C ALA A 11 -2.78 3.13 -29.01
N GLN A 12 -2.63 2.85 -27.72
CA GLN A 12 -1.68 3.51 -26.85
C GLN A 12 -0.28 3.09 -27.28
N ALA A 13 0.63 4.05 -27.42
CA ALA A 13 2.04 3.74 -27.66
C ALA A 13 2.54 2.91 -26.46
N LYS A 14 3.25 1.79 -26.72
CA LYS A 14 3.86 0.99 -25.64
C LYS A 14 4.72 1.87 -24.76
N PRO A 15 4.68 1.68 -23.42
CA PRO A 15 5.50 2.47 -22.50
C PRO A 15 6.98 2.33 -22.84
N ARG A 16 7.73 3.39 -22.59
CA ARG A 16 9.19 3.40 -22.76
C ARG A 16 9.91 2.67 -21.62
N TYR A 17 9.20 2.24 -20.60
CA TYR A 17 9.69 1.64 -19.36
C TYR A 17 8.74 0.52 -18.90
N SER A 18 9.27 -0.39 -18.10
CA SER A 18 8.47 -1.38 -17.37
C SER A 18 7.51 -0.70 -16.39
N VAL A 19 6.38 -1.32 -16.12
CA VAL A 19 5.41 -0.84 -15.11
C VAL A 19 5.26 -1.91 -14.02
N ILE A 20 5.45 -1.49 -12.79
CA ILE A 20 5.12 -2.27 -11.58
C ILE A 20 4.15 -1.43 -10.75
N ASP A 21 2.95 -1.92 -10.61
CA ASP A 21 1.90 -1.29 -9.82
C ASP A 21 1.96 -1.77 -8.37
N CYS A 22 2.12 -0.86 -7.43
CA CYS A 22 2.29 -1.20 -6.02
C CYS A 22 0.98 -1.11 -5.20
N ASP A 23 -0.15 -0.83 -5.87
CA ASP A 23 -1.45 -0.72 -5.20
C ASP A 23 -2.61 -1.18 -6.09
N ILE A 24 -3.01 -2.44 -5.88
CA ILE A 24 -4.13 -3.08 -6.58
C ILE A 24 -5.03 -3.74 -5.54
N HIS A 25 -6.34 -3.51 -5.60
CA HIS A 25 -7.27 -4.04 -4.61
C HIS A 25 -8.05 -5.26 -5.09
N PRO A 26 -7.62 -6.48 -4.67
CA PRO A 26 -8.42 -7.67 -4.89
C PRO A 26 -9.62 -7.67 -3.93
N ASN A 27 -10.77 -8.10 -4.43
CA ASN A 27 -11.98 -8.18 -3.62
C ASN A 27 -12.57 -9.60 -3.64
N LEU A 28 -13.35 -9.94 -2.64
CA LEU A 28 -14.12 -11.18 -2.61
C LEU A 28 -15.35 -11.07 -3.49
N GLU A 29 -15.67 -12.11 -4.25
CA GLU A 29 -16.96 -12.21 -4.94
C GLU A 29 -18.14 -12.17 -3.95
N SER A 30 -17.94 -12.74 -2.79
CA SER A 30 -18.79 -12.62 -1.61
C SER A 30 -18.02 -13.05 -0.35
N PRO A 31 -18.43 -12.61 0.84
CA PRO A 31 -17.79 -13.07 2.08
C PRO A 31 -17.81 -14.59 2.28
N ALA A 32 -18.72 -15.31 1.62
CA ALA A 32 -18.83 -16.76 1.72
C ALA A 32 -17.66 -17.51 1.03
N VAL A 33 -16.93 -16.85 0.14
CA VAL A 33 -15.74 -17.43 -0.51
C VAL A 33 -14.72 -17.87 0.51
N LEU A 34 -14.57 -17.16 1.63
CA LEU A 34 -13.63 -17.52 2.68
C LEU A 34 -14.04 -18.77 3.50
N ASP A 35 -15.29 -19.24 3.38
CA ASP A 35 -15.74 -20.43 4.11
C ASP A 35 -14.91 -21.67 3.73
N LYS A 36 -14.44 -21.77 2.49
CA LYS A 36 -13.59 -22.84 2.01
C LYS A 36 -12.27 -22.98 2.83
N TYR A 37 -11.73 -21.88 3.31
CA TYR A 37 -10.45 -21.78 4.00
C TYR A 37 -10.59 -21.74 5.52
N LEU A 38 -11.83 -21.65 6.03
CA LEU A 38 -12.13 -21.60 7.46
C LEU A 38 -12.53 -22.97 8.00
N SER A 39 -12.08 -23.30 9.22
CA SER A 39 -12.61 -24.45 9.95
C SER A 39 -14.13 -24.27 10.23
N LYS A 40 -14.84 -25.41 10.45
CA LYS A 40 -16.29 -25.37 10.73
C LYS A 40 -16.65 -24.44 11.88
N ARG A 41 -15.85 -24.42 12.96
CA ARG A 41 -16.00 -23.47 14.08
C ARG A 41 -16.06 -22.02 13.59
N TRP A 42 -15.13 -21.63 12.73
CA TRP A 42 -15.03 -20.25 12.27
C TRP A 42 -16.05 -19.90 11.19
N GLN A 43 -16.49 -20.87 10.38
CA GLN A 43 -17.64 -20.69 9.49
C GLN A 43 -18.92 -20.38 10.28
N GLU A 44 -19.17 -21.13 11.35
CA GLU A 44 -20.32 -20.92 12.24
C GLU A 44 -20.22 -19.57 12.97
N TYR A 45 -19.03 -19.23 13.49
CA TYR A 45 -18.77 -17.95 14.11
C TYR A 45 -19.05 -16.79 13.16
N ARG A 46 -18.52 -16.83 11.92
CA ARG A 46 -18.74 -15.81 10.90
C ARG A 46 -20.23 -15.64 10.55
N LYS A 47 -20.97 -16.73 10.46
CA LYS A 47 -22.40 -16.70 10.13
C LYS A 47 -23.27 -16.15 11.24
N SER A 48 -22.92 -16.38 12.49
CA SER A 48 -23.76 -16.03 13.64
C SER A 48 -23.34 -14.74 14.35
N ILE A 49 -22.04 -14.47 14.49
CA ILE A 49 -21.51 -13.40 15.33
C ILE A 49 -20.46 -12.55 14.59
N GLY A 50 -19.42 -13.20 14.09
CA GLY A 50 -18.26 -12.57 13.48
C GLY A 50 -18.44 -12.20 12.02
N GLY A 51 -17.60 -11.31 11.52
CA GLY A 51 -17.47 -11.06 10.09
C GLY A 51 -18.62 -10.31 9.44
N ARG A 52 -19.44 -9.63 10.21
CA ARG A 52 -20.20 -8.52 9.64
C ARG A 52 -19.20 -7.45 9.27
N GLY A 53 -18.95 -7.34 7.98
CA GLY A 53 -18.19 -6.23 7.45
C GLY A 53 -18.74 -4.95 8.04
N PHE A 54 -17.94 -3.92 8.09
CA PHE A 54 -18.27 -2.65 8.69
C PHE A 54 -19.52 -2.03 8.04
N SER A 55 -20.69 -2.51 8.38
CA SER A 55 -21.96 -1.86 8.06
C SER A 55 -22.23 -0.82 9.14
N GLY A 56 -22.05 0.46 8.84
CA GLY A 56 -22.32 1.55 9.76
C GLY A 56 -21.09 2.33 10.18
N SER A 57 -20.37 2.83 9.22
CA SER A 57 -19.42 3.91 9.42
C SER A 57 -20.21 5.16 9.79
N TYR A 58 -19.84 5.83 10.89
CA TYR A 58 -20.43 7.11 11.29
C TYR A 58 -19.97 8.28 10.41
N TYR A 59 -19.12 8.03 9.42
CA TYR A 59 -18.64 9.02 8.46
C TYR A 59 -18.91 8.57 7.03
N PRO A 60 -18.97 9.49 6.07
CA PRO A 60 -19.24 9.20 4.68
C PRO A 60 -18.21 8.25 4.07
N ARG A 61 -18.65 7.43 3.13
CA ARG A 61 -17.80 6.56 2.31
C ARG A 61 -18.16 6.70 0.85
N ALA A 62 -17.19 6.55 -0.02
CA ALA A 62 -17.47 6.32 -1.43
C ALA A 62 -18.13 4.95 -1.62
N PHE A 63 -19.18 4.88 -2.45
CA PHE A 63 -19.95 3.66 -2.70
C PHE A 63 -20.21 3.49 -4.21
N PRO A 64 -20.22 2.25 -4.72
CA PRO A 64 -19.87 1.00 -4.05
C PRO A 64 -18.34 0.77 -4.04
N ASN A 65 -17.78 0.47 -2.87
CA ASN A 65 -16.36 0.15 -2.66
C ASN A 65 -15.35 1.16 -3.23
N ALA A 66 -15.68 2.44 -3.31
CA ALA A 66 -14.90 3.48 -3.97
C ALA A 66 -14.55 3.19 -5.45
N ALA A 67 -15.26 2.28 -6.11
CA ALA A 67 -14.90 1.77 -7.42
C ALA A 67 -15.19 2.73 -8.58
N ARG A 68 -14.36 2.70 -9.60
CA ARG A 68 -14.61 3.31 -10.90
C ARG A 68 -15.86 2.69 -11.53
N THR A 69 -16.58 3.49 -12.32
CA THR A 69 -17.80 3.00 -13.00
C THR A 69 -17.53 1.91 -14.04
N ASP A 70 -16.35 1.95 -14.68
CA ASP A 70 -15.92 0.98 -15.70
C ASP A 70 -15.20 -0.25 -15.12
N SER A 71 -14.96 -0.30 -13.81
CA SER A 71 -14.31 -1.44 -13.14
C SER A 71 -15.29 -2.56 -12.72
N HIS A 72 -16.56 -2.42 -13.04
CA HIS A 72 -17.56 -3.46 -12.79
C HIS A 72 -17.49 -4.55 -13.87
N PRO A 73 -17.13 -5.81 -13.52
CA PRO A 73 -17.07 -6.89 -14.50
C PRO A 73 -18.43 -7.14 -15.15
N PRO A 74 -18.47 -7.47 -16.47
CA PRO A 74 -19.72 -7.84 -17.17
C PRO A 74 -20.43 -9.04 -16.55
N THR A 75 -19.70 -9.85 -15.77
CA THR A 75 -20.22 -10.99 -15.01
C THR A 75 -21.13 -10.60 -13.86
N GLY A 76 -21.20 -9.32 -13.50
CA GLY A 76 -21.95 -8.83 -12.34
C GLY A 76 -21.26 -9.04 -10.99
N LYS A 77 -20.02 -9.52 -10.97
CA LYS A 77 -19.20 -9.62 -9.77
C LYS A 77 -18.81 -8.24 -9.25
N PRO A 78 -18.44 -8.11 -7.97
CA PRO A 78 -17.91 -6.85 -7.44
C PRO A 78 -16.64 -6.40 -8.17
N PRO A 79 -16.35 -5.07 -8.24
CA PRO A 79 -15.07 -4.56 -8.74
C PRO A 79 -13.89 -5.19 -7.98
N GLY A 80 -12.82 -5.52 -8.72
CA GLY A 80 -11.62 -6.14 -8.13
C GLY A 80 -11.77 -7.63 -7.75
N SER A 81 -12.90 -8.31 -8.09
CA SER A 81 -13.12 -9.71 -7.72
C SER A 81 -13.01 -10.71 -8.89
N ASP A 82 -12.73 -10.23 -10.09
CA ASP A 82 -12.63 -11.04 -11.30
C ASP A 82 -11.24 -10.90 -11.91
N LEU A 83 -10.45 -11.98 -11.85
CA LEU A 83 -9.07 -11.98 -12.33
C LEU A 83 -8.96 -11.76 -13.83
N ASP A 84 -9.85 -12.38 -14.62
CA ASP A 84 -9.78 -12.24 -16.07
C ASP A 84 -10.13 -10.82 -16.52
N PHE A 85 -11.05 -10.18 -15.79
CA PHE A 85 -11.36 -8.78 -16.02
C PHE A 85 -10.20 -7.85 -15.59
N MET A 86 -9.55 -8.11 -14.45
CA MET A 86 -8.35 -7.38 -14.01
C MET A 86 -7.20 -7.55 -15.01
N ARG A 87 -7.00 -8.76 -15.56
CA ARG A 87 -6.01 -8.98 -16.62
C ARG A 87 -6.28 -8.08 -17.81
N ALA A 88 -7.50 -8.13 -18.34
CA ALA A 88 -7.87 -7.37 -19.54
C ALA A 88 -7.82 -5.85 -19.32
N GLN A 89 -8.31 -5.37 -18.17
CA GLN A 89 -8.46 -3.93 -17.91
C GLN A 89 -7.18 -3.27 -17.37
N LEU A 90 -6.32 -4.03 -16.70
CA LEU A 90 -5.13 -3.50 -16.03
C LEU A 90 -3.84 -4.16 -16.55
N LEU A 91 -3.61 -5.42 -16.23
CA LEU A 91 -2.31 -6.05 -16.44
C LEU A 91 -1.88 -6.12 -17.90
N ASP A 92 -2.81 -6.48 -18.80
CA ASP A 92 -2.55 -6.60 -20.23
C ASP A 92 -2.69 -5.25 -20.95
N ALA A 93 -3.67 -4.42 -20.55
CA ALA A 93 -3.87 -3.09 -21.12
C ALA A 93 -2.64 -2.19 -20.99
N TYR A 94 -1.93 -2.30 -19.90
CA TYR A 94 -0.74 -1.49 -19.61
C TYR A 94 0.59 -2.28 -19.71
N ASP A 95 0.55 -3.54 -20.21
CA ASP A 95 1.73 -4.43 -20.33
C ASP A 95 2.58 -4.47 -19.03
N MET A 96 1.89 -4.61 -17.89
CA MET A 96 2.52 -4.55 -16.57
C MET A 96 3.48 -5.72 -16.34
N ASP A 97 4.65 -5.45 -15.79
CA ASP A 97 5.61 -6.47 -15.36
C ASP A 97 5.10 -7.19 -14.10
N PHE A 98 4.67 -6.42 -13.11
CA PHE A 98 4.10 -6.93 -11.86
C PHE A 98 3.03 -5.99 -11.32
N GLY A 99 2.13 -6.57 -10.52
CA GLY A 99 1.18 -5.86 -9.69
C GLY A 99 1.20 -6.39 -8.26
N VAL A 100 1.21 -5.49 -7.27
CA VAL A 100 1.20 -5.83 -5.85
C VAL A 100 -0.21 -5.63 -5.29
N LEU A 101 -0.84 -6.72 -4.91
CA LEU A 101 -2.17 -6.72 -4.33
C LEU A 101 -2.15 -6.20 -2.88
N GLN A 102 -3.08 -5.31 -2.57
CA GLN A 102 -3.33 -4.77 -1.24
C GLN A 102 -4.75 -5.18 -0.80
N PRO A 103 -4.92 -6.37 -0.18
CA PRO A 103 -6.24 -6.83 0.22
C PRO A 103 -6.76 -6.02 1.41
N LEU A 104 -7.77 -5.19 1.19
CA LEU A 104 -8.42 -4.40 2.25
C LEU A 104 -9.34 -5.24 3.14
N LEU A 105 -9.13 -6.53 3.19
CA LEU A 105 -9.86 -7.52 3.97
C LEU A 105 -9.30 -7.68 5.39
N GLY A 106 -8.73 -6.62 5.95
CA GLY A 106 -7.90 -6.59 7.13
C GLY A 106 -8.42 -7.37 8.34
N SER A 107 -7.49 -8.08 8.97
CA SER A 107 -7.72 -8.83 10.21
C SER A 107 -7.38 -8.02 11.47
N GLY A 108 -6.58 -6.97 11.34
CA GLY A 108 -5.92 -6.29 12.46
C GLY A 108 -6.83 -5.65 13.50
N GLY A 109 -8.06 -5.31 13.18
CA GLY A 109 -8.94 -4.68 14.15
C GLY A 109 -9.97 -5.59 14.77
N GLN A 110 -9.89 -6.86 14.52
CA GLN A 110 -10.78 -7.83 15.14
C GLN A 110 -10.43 -7.97 16.64
N ARG A 111 -11.41 -7.76 17.52
CA ARG A 111 -11.19 -7.87 18.97
C ARG A 111 -11.03 -9.31 19.44
N ASN A 112 -11.59 -10.27 18.72
CA ASN A 112 -11.31 -11.68 18.93
C ASN A 112 -10.05 -12.03 18.15
N LEU A 113 -8.91 -12.12 18.85
CA LEU A 113 -7.59 -12.32 18.25
C LEU A 113 -7.45 -13.67 17.55
N GLU A 114 -8.10 -14.74 18.06
CA GLU A 114 -8.12 -16.05 17.39
C GLU A 114 -8.91 -15.98 16.07
N TRP A 115 -10.02 -15.24 16.04
CA TRP A 115 -10.76 -14.98 14.81
C TRP A 115 -9.92 -14.14 13.84
N SER A 116 -9.23 -13.12 14.34
CA SER A 116 -8.31 -12.32 13.54
C SER A 116 -7.27 -13.18 12.82
N ALA A 117 -6.65 -14.12 13.55
CA ALA A 117 -5.67 -15.02 12.99
C ALA A 117 -6.28 -16.00 11.96
N ALA A 118 -7.44 -16.59 12.27
CA ALA A 118 -8.13 -17.49 11.35
C ALA A 118 -8.58 -16.78 10.07
N HIS A 119 -9.03 -15.53 10.20
CA HIS A 119 -9.43 -14.70 9.06
C HIS A 119 -8.22 -14.32 8.20
N ALA A 120 -7.10 -13.89 8.81
CA ALA A 120 -5.87 -13.59 8.09
C ALA A 120 -5.38 -14.79 7.27
N ALA A 121 -5.31 -15.97 7.90
CA ALA A 121 -4.91 -17.20 7.23
C ALA A 121 -5.85 -17.54 6.05
N ALA A 122 -7.17 -17.41 6.24
CA ALA A 122 -8.14 -17.67 5.17
C ALA A 122 -8.01 -16.69 3.99
N VAL A 123 -7.75 -15.41 4.27
CA VAL A 123 -7.51 -14.40 3.24
C VAL A 123 -6.22 -14.71 2.47
N ASN A 124 -5.15 -15.11 3.16
CA ASN A 124 -3.89 -15.44 2.50
C ASN A 124 -4.00 -16.69 1.62
N ASP A 125 -4.68 -17.73 2.09
CA ASP A 125 -4.92 -18.95 1.30
C ASP A 125 -5.81 -18.65 0.07
N TRP A 126 -6.82 -17.79 0.23
CA TRP A 126 -7.61 -17.29 -0.89
C TRP A 126 -6.77 -16.49 -1.89
N GLN A 127 -5.88 -15.62 -1.43
CA GLN A 127 -5.00 -14.87 -2.32
C GLN A 127 -4.12 -15.81 -3.16
N ILE A 128 -3.53 -16.83 -2.53
CA ILE A 128 -2.70 -17.81 -3.24
C ILE A 128 -3.51 -18.49 -4.33
N GLU A 129 -4.64 -19.09 -3.99
CA GLU A 129 -5.42 -19.90 -4.92
C GLU A 129 -6.09 -19.08 -6.03
N THR A 130 -6.59 -17.88 -5.68
CA THR A 130 -7.42 -17.08 -6.60
C THR A 130 -6.60 -16.13 -7.49
N TRP A 131 -5.46 -15.65 -6.97
CA TRP A 131 -4.72 -14.55 -7.60
C TRP A 131 -3.27 -14.90 -7.93
N LEU A 132 -2.52 -15.46 -6.95
CA LEU A 132 -1.07 -15.59 -7.07
C LEU A 132 -0.67 -16.80 -7.91
N ASP A 133 -1.30 -17.94 -7.73
CA ASP A 133 -1.05 -19.15 -8.52
C ASP A 133 -1.49 -19.00 -9.99
N PRO A 134 -2.70 -18.46 -10.28
CA PRO A 134 -3.16 -18.32 -11.66
C PRO A 134 -2.50 -17.18 -12.46
N GLU A 135 -1.88 -16.19 -11.78
CA GLU A 135 -1.29 -15.02 -12.45
C GLU A 135 0.14 -14.71 -11.92
N PRO A 136 1.17 -15.17 -12.63
CA PRO A 136 2.56 -15.06 -12.17
C PRO A 136 3.09 -13.61 -12.10
N ARG A 137 2.38 -12.63 -12.68
CA ARG A 137 2.72 -11.21 -12.54
C ARG A 137 2.23 -10.61 -11.22
N LEU A 138 1.33 -11.27 -10.49
CA LEU A 138 0.83 -10.75 -9.24
C LEU A 138 1.73 -11.13 -8.06
N ARG A 139 1.84 -10.19 -7.15
CA ARG A 139 2.39 -10.32 -5.80
C ARG A 139 1.35 -9.76 -4.83
N SER A 140 1.58 -9.94 -3.53
CA SER A 140 0.61 -9.45 -2.56
C SER A 140 1.24 -9.05 -1.23
N GLY A 141 0.50 -8.28 -0.46
CA GLY A 141 0.71 -8.09 0.97
C GLY A 141 0.17 -9.28 1.77
N LEU A 142 1.01 -9.86 2.62
CA LEU A 142 0.64 -10.90 3.57
C LEU A 142 -0.20 -10.28 4.69
N VAL A 143 -1.46 -10.66 4.78
CA VAL A 143 -2.37 -10.20 5.84
C VAL A 143 -2.02 -10.89 7.16
N VAL A 144 -1.84 -10.13 8.22
CA VAL A 144 -1.45 -10.64 9.54
C VAL A 144 -2.35 -10.10 10.66
N PRO A 145 -2.54 -10.85 11.75
CA PRO A 145 -3.32 -10.38 12.91
C PRO A 145 -2.46 -9.47 13.82
N TYR A 146 -2.01 -8.32 13.28
CA TYR A 146 -0.97 -7.46 13.86
C TYR A 146 -1.26 -6.93 15.28
N GLU A 147 -2.48 -7.03 15.77
CA GLU A 147 -2.80 -6.67 17.16
C GLU A 147 -2.29 -7.73 18.17
N ASP A 148 -1.88 -8.92 17.70
CA ASP A 148 -1.23 -9.96 18.49
C ASP A 148 0.09 -10.39 17.84
N GLY A 149 1.21 -10.10 18.52
CA GLY A 149 2.54 -10.39 17.98
C GLY A 149 2.84 -11.88 17.83
N ASP A 150 2.35 -12.75 18.72
CA ASP A 150 2.63 -14.20 18.65
C ASP A 150 1.84 -14.87 17.53
N LEU A 151 0.59 -14.44 17.31
CA LEU A 151 -0.21 -14.93 16.19
C LEU A 151 0.33 -14.41 14.86
N THR A 152 0.83 -13.17 14.84
CA THR A 152 1.49 -12.60 13.66
C THR A 152 2.76 -13.36 13.28
N VAL A 153 3.63 -13.67 14.26
CA VAL A 153 4.84 -14.45 14.03
C VAL A 153 4.51 -15.84 13.44
N LYS A 154 3.44 -16.48 13.91
CA LYS A 154 2.98 -17.78 13.36
C LYS A 154 2.58 -17.66 11.89
N GLU A 155 1.89 -16.62 11.49
CA GLU A 155 1.47 -16.44 10.10
C GLU A 155 2.64 -16.07 9.19
N ILE A 156 3.59 -15.25 9.66
CA ILE A 156 4.84 -14.98 8.95
C ILE A 156 5.65 -16.27 8.78
N ALA A 157 5.75 -17.11 9.83
CA ALA A 157 6.45 -18.39 9.73
C ALA A 157 5.76 -19.36 8.76
N ARG A 158 4.43 -19.26 8.57
CA ARG A 158 3.67 -20.09 7.65
C ARG A 158 3.89 -19.71 6.19
N LEU A 159 3.92 -18.41 5.88
CA LEU A 159 3.88 -17.92 4.50
C LEU A 159 4.93 -16.85 4.16
N GLY A 160 5.78 -16.46 5.08
CA GLY A 160 6.78 -15.43 4.81
C GLY A 160 7.78 -15.77 3.70
N ASP A 161 8.01 -17.06 3.46
CA ASP A 161 8.88 -17.55 2.37
C ASP A 161 8.12 -17.80 1.06
N HIS A 162 6.79 -17.62 1.04
CA HIS A 162 6.01 -17.83 -0.19
C HIS A 162 6.29 -16.74 -1.20
N PRO A 163 6.72 -17.06 -2.44
CA PRO A 163 7.19 -16.06 -3.41
C PRO A 163 6.13 -15.07 -3.88
N GLY A 164 4.86 -15.36 -3.63
CA GLY A 164 3.75 -14.46 -3.92
C GLY A 164 3.62 -13.30 -2.93
N PHE A 165 4.15 -13.41 -1.71
CA PHE A 165 4.09 -12.34 -0.72
C PHE A 165 5.40 -11.55 -0.69
N VAL A 166 5.31 -10.24 -0.85
CA VAL A 166 6.48 -9.34 -0.95
C VAL A 166 6.54 -8.31 0.17
N GLN A 167 5.52 -8.23 1.00
CA GLN A 167 5.45 -7.36 2.18
C GLN A 167 4.38 -7.86 3.15
N LEU A 168 4.38 -7.38 4.39
CA LEU A 168 3.19 -7.47 5.24
C LEU A 168 2.18 -6.39 4.83
N MET A 169 0.90 -6.62 5.10
CA MET A 169 -0.15 -5.64 4.82
C MET A 169 -0.86 -5.23 6.12
N LEU A 170 -0.72 -3.95 6.50
CA LEU A 170 -1.34 -3.35 7.66
C LEU A 170 -2.20 -2.15 7.25
N ALA A 171 -3.23 -1.86 8.06
CA ALA A 171 -3.98 -0.62 7.91
C ALA A 171 -3.31 0.52 8.70
N ILE A 172 -3.40 1.76 8.18
CA ILE A 172 -2.81 2.94 8.82
C ILE A 172 -3.44 3.30 10.17
N ARG A 173 -4.73 3.05 10.32
CA ARG A 173 -5.48 3.33 11.57
C ARG A 173 -5.49 2.09 12.45
N THR A 174 -4.71 2.12 13.48
CA THR A 174 -4.48 1.04 14.45
C THR A 174 -4.94 1.44 15.85
N SER A 175 -5.02 0.48 16.76
CA SER A 175 -5.43 0.74 18.15
C SER A 175 -4.42 1.61 18.91
N GLU A 176 -3.15 1.50 18.56
CA GLU A 176 -2.03 2.27 19.07
C GLU A 176 -1.08 2.64 17.93
N PRO A 177 -0.27 3.71 18.06
CA PRO A 177 0.74 4.02 17.05
C PRO A 177 1.68 2.85 16.80
N LEU A 178 1.98 2.57 15.53
CA LEU A 178 2.75 1.39 15.10
C LEU A 178 4.20 1.35 15.61
N GLY A 179 4.79 2.47 16.04
CA GLY A 179 6.12 2.44 16.68
C GLY A 179 6.15 1.71 18.01
N ARG A 180 5.01 1.54 18.69
CA ARG A 180 4.93 0.97 20.04
C ARG A 180 5.48 -0.45 20.11
N ARG A 181 6.12 -0.78 21.24
CA ARG A 181 6.77 -2.09 21.50
C ARG A 181 5.84 -3.29 21.36
N LYS A 182 4.54 -3.07 21.47
CA LYS A 182 3.52 -4.08 21.19
C LYS A 182 3.71 -4.77 19.83
N TYR A 183 4.16 -4.02 18.82
CA TYR A 183 4.32 -4.50 17.45
C TYR A 183 5.73 -5.04 17.14
N TRP A 184 6.69 -4.93 18.07
CA TRP A 184 8.09 -5.24 17.80
C TRP A 184 8.35 -6.72 17.45
N LYS A 185 7.58 -7.66 18.02
CA LYS A 185 7.68 -9.08 17.61
C LYS A 185 7.37 -9.29 16.13
N MET A 186 6.42 -8.54 15.61
CA MET A 186 6.10 -8.54 14.17
C MET A 186 7.28 -7.99 13.36
N TYR A 187 7.91 -6.90 13.79
CA TYR A 187 9.04 -6.29 13.09
C TYR A 187 10.27 -7.21 13.08
N GLU A 188 10.54 -7.87 14.20
CA GLU A 188 11.60 -8.88 14.28
C GLU A 188 11.38 -10.02 13.27
N ALA A 189 10.18 -10.57 13.22
CA ALA A 189 9.83 -11.64 12.29
C ALA A 189 9.84 -11.17 10.83
N ALA A 190 9.34 -9.97 10.54
CA ALA A 190 9.32 -9.39 9.21
C ALA A 190 10.75 -9.11 8.70
N GLU A 191 11.60 -8.51 9.53
CA GLU A 191 13.00 -8.26 9.19
C GLU A 191 13.75 -9.56 8.92
N ALA A 192 13.55 -10.58 9.76
CA ALA A 192 14.15 -11.90 9.58
C ALA A 192 13.70 -12.60 8.28
N ALA A 193 12.44 -12.40 7.88
CA ALA A 193 11.90 -12.90 6.62
C ALA A 193 12.23 -12.00 5.40
N GLY A 194 12.88 -10.85 5.61
CA GLY A 194 13.17 -9.89 4.54
C GLY A 194 11.93 -9.19 3.98
N LEU A 195 10.82 -9.18 4.70
CA LEU A 195 9.56 -8.59 4.27
C LEU A 195 9.43 -7.14 4.76
N PRO A 196 9.27 -6.14 3.88
CA PRO A 196 8.83 -4.80 4.24
C PRO A 196 7.48 -4.80 4.94
N ILE A 197 7.20 -3.74 5.70
CA ILE A 197 5.87 -3.48 6.28
C ILE A 197 5.12 -2.52 5.35
N GLY A 198 4.15 -3.03 4.61
CA GLY A 198 3.20 -2.22 3.84
C GLY A 198 2.10 -1.68 4.77
N ILE A 199 1.93 -0.37 4.77
CA ILE A 199 0.89 0.31 5.56
C ILE A 199 0.01 1.07 4.59
N HIS A 200 -1.25 0.64 4.50
CA HIS A 200 -2.21 1.15 3.54
C HIS A 200 -3.23 2.07 4.21
N PHE A 201 -3.70 3.08 3.48
CA PHE A 201 -4.84 3.90 3.88
C PHE A 201 -6.04 3.03 4.26
N GLY A 202 -6.88 3.51 5.17
CA GLY A 202 -8.00 2.74 5.69
C GLY A 202 -7.81 2.35 7.15
N GLY A 203 -8.54 1.37 7.61
CA GLY A 203 -8.44 0.84 8.97
C GLY A 203 -9.75 0.81 9.72
N GLN A 204 -9.62 0.63 11.01
CA GLN A 204 -10.67 0.22 11.90
C GLN A 204 -11.67 1.32 12.17
N GLY A 205 -12.94 0.96 12.12
CA GLY A 205 -13.94 1.77 12.78
C GLY A 205 -13.85 1.71 14.29
N GLY A 206 -14.46 2.70 14.93
CA GLY A 206 -14.47 2.82 16.39
C GLY A 206 -13.50 3.85 16.94
N TYR A 207 -12.61 4.37 16.12
CA TYR A 207 -11.77 5.53 16.45
C TYR A 207 -11.99 6.66 15.46
N PRO A 208 -11.92 7.94 15.89
CA PRO A 208 -11.90 9.06 14.97
C PRO A 208 -10.79 8.88 13.92
N ILE A 209 -11.13 9.16 12.68
CA ILE A 209 -10.19 8.96 11.57
C ILE A 209 -9.20 10.11 11.40
N THR A 210 -9.45 11.22 12.08
CA THR A 210 -8.51 12.35 12.16
C THR A 210 -8.16 12.68 13.60
N GLY A 211 -7.04 13.36 13.83
CA GLY A 211 -6.67 13.89 15.15
C GLY A 211 -7.66 14.93 15.70
N ALA A 212 -8.55 15.44 14.86
CA ALA A 212 -9.60 16.41 15.21
C ALA A 212 -10.99 15.77 15.43
N GLY A 213 -11.13 14.47 15.20
CA GLY A 213 -12.40 13.75 15.34
C GLY A 213 -12.92 13.17 14.04
N TRP A 214 -14.25 13.03 13.95
CA TRP A 214 -14.94 12.46 12.80
C TRP A 214 -15.26 13.53 11.75
N PRO A 215 -14.89 13.32 10.47
CA PRO A 215 -15.26 14.23 9.38
C PRO A 215 -16.73 14.06 9.01
N SER A 216 -17.29 15.11 8.39
CA SER A 216 -18.68 15.12 7.88
C SER A 216 -18.76 14.66 6.42
N PHE A 217 -17.69 14.84 5.65
CA PHE A 217 -17.67 14.55 4.21
C PHE A 217 -16.56 13.58 3.86
N TYR A 218 -16.78 12.71 2.88
CA TYR A 218 -15.78 11.77 2.39
C TYR A 218 -14.49 12.48 1.92
N VAL A 219 -14.62 13.62 1.26
CA VAL A 219 -13.48 14.40 0.79
C VAL A 219 -12.56 14.87 1.93
N GLU A 220 -13.09 15.08 3.14
CA GLU A 220 -12.26 15.43 4.30
C GLU A 220 -11.39 14.24 4.74
N ASP A 221 -11.93 13.03 4.69
CA ASP A 221 -11.17 11.82 4.99
C ASP A 221 -10.09 11.57 3.94
N HIS A 222 -10.48 11.57 2.67
CA HIS A 222 -9.59 11.31 1.55
C HIS A 222 -8.46 12.35 1.44
N ALA A 223 -8.80 13.65 1.43
CA ALA A 223 -7.79 14.72 1.39
C ALA A 223 -6.90 14.78 2.66
N GLY A 224 -7.43 14.33 3.79
CA GLY A 224 -6.73 14.33 5.09
C GLY A 224 -5.92 13.08 5.39
N MET A 225 -5.87 12.09 4.50
CA MET A 225 -5.26 10.77 4.74
C MET A 225 -3.81 10.83 5.22
N SER A 226 -3.01 11.75 4.69
CA SER A 226 -1.60 11.93 5.06
C SER A 226 -1.37 12.19 6.55
N THR A 227 -2.36 12.72 7.28
CA THR A 227 -2.22 13.05 8.72
C THR A 227 -2.04 11.78 9.57
N ALA A 228 -2.73 10.69 9.23
CA ALA A 228 -2.56 9.41 9.92
C ALA A 228 -1.17 8.81 9.63
N PHE A 229 -0.70 8.89 8.38
CA PHE A 229 0.64 8.45 8.00
C PHE A 229 1.73 9.23 8.73
N GLN A 230 1.59 10.56 8.84
CA GLN A 230 2.53 11.39 9.60
C GLN A 230 2.63 10.93 11.06
N ALA A 231 1.50 10.65 11.70
CA ALA A 231 1.48 10.17 13.09
C ALA A 231 2.22 8.83 13.25
N GLN A 232 2.02 7.89 12.32
CA GLN A 232 2.73 6.61 12.35
C GLN A 232 4.23 6.77 12.10
N VAL A 233 4.64 7.55 11.10
CA VAL A 233 6.05 7.83 10.80
C VAL A 233 6.76 8.44 12.01
N ILE A 234 6.14 9.42 12.67
CA ILE A 234 6.67 10.01 13.91
C ILE A 234 6.86 8.93 14.98
N SER A 235 5.86 8.06 15.14
CA SER A 235 5.90 6.99 16.12
C SER A 235 7.02 5.98 15.84
N PHE A 236 7.18 5.50 14.62
CA PHE A 236 8.27 4.60 14.25
C PHE A 236 9.64 5.16 14.61
N ILE A 237 9.86 6.42 14.31
CA ILE A 237 11.14 7.09 14.59
C ILE A 237 11.32 7.30 16.10
N CYS A 238 10.36 7.95 16.76
CA CYS A 238 10.50 8.34 18.16
C CYS A 238 10.55 7.15 19.13
N GLU A 239 9.88 6.05 18.84
CA GLU A 239 9.97 4.81 19.63
C GLU A 239 11.27 4.03 19.38
N GLY A 240 12.08 4.43 18.38
CA GLY A 240 13.37 3.82 18.09
C GLY A 240 13.29 2.46 17.37
N VAL A 241 12.24 2.24 16.59
CA VAL A 241 12.04 0.97 15.86
C VAL A 241 13.27 0.64 15.00
N PHE A 242 13.82 1.62 14.29
CA PHE A 242 14.97 1.42 13.40
C PHE A 242 16.32 1.31 14.11
N GLU A 243 16.41 1.66 15.39
CA GLU A 243 17.57 1.35 16.21
C GLU A 243 17.59 -0.13 16.62
N GLN A 244 16.41 -0.73 16.77
CA GLN A 244 16.23 -2.14 17.10
C GLN A 244 16.23 -3.03 15.85
N PHE A 245 15.64 -2.56 14.75
CA PHE A 245 15.47 -3.29 13.49
C PHE A 245 16.06 -2.48 12.34
N PRO A 246 17.40 -2.47 12.17
CA PRO A 246 18.09 -1.57 11.25
C PRO A 246 17.90 -1.90 9.77
N ASN A 247 17.40 -3.10 9.43
CA ASN A 247 17.13 -3.49 8.04
C ASN A 247 15.64 -3.39 7.68
N LEU A 248 14.77 -3.11 8.66
CA LEU A 248 13.33 -3.02 8.42
C LEU A 248 13.01 -1.89 7.44
N LYS A 249 12.11 -2.16 6.49
CA LYS A 249 11.61 -1.21 5.50
C LYS A 249 10.11 -1.02 5.68
N ILE A 250 9.66 0.22 5.51
CA ILE A 250 8.27 0.61 5.62
C ILE A 250 7.82 1.15 4.26
N VAL A 251 6.69 0.69 3.78
CA VAL A 251 6.04 1.19 2.57
C VAL A 251 4.75 1.89 2.97
N LEU A 252 4.64 3.16 2.66
CA LEU A 252 3.43 3.95 2.87
C LEU A 252 2.63 3.94 1.57
N VAL A 253 1.50 3.25 1.59
CA VAL A 253 0.66 3.04 0.41
C VAL A 253 -0.58 3.91 0.51
N GLU A 254 -0.90 4.67 -0.54
CA GLU A 254 -2.04 5.59 -0.60
C GLU A 254 -1.99 6.70 0.48
N GLY A 255 -0.79 7.28 0.71
CA GLY A 255 -0.60 8.29 1.76
C GLY A 255 -0.16 9.68 1.25
N GLY A 256 0.05 9.83 -0.05
CA GLY A 256 0.77 10.96 -0.62
C GLY A 256 2.25 10.98 -0.20
N PHE A 257 3.06 11.83 -0.78
CA PHE A 257 4.51 11.82 -0.52
C PHE A 257 5.13 13.20 -0.28
N ALA A 258 4.54 14.29 -0.77
CA ALA A 258 5.14 15.63 -0.70
C ALA A 258 5.35 16.15 0.72
N TRP A 259 4.61 15.64 1.68
CA TRP A 259 4.71 16.00 3.10
C TRP A 259 5.95 15.43 3.81
N LEU A 260 6.55 14.37 3.30
CA LEU A 260 7.65 13.63 3.96
C LEU A 260 8.89 14.49 4.24
N PRO A 261 9.46 15.23 3.27
CA PRO A 261 10.63 16.09 3.55
C PRO A 261 10.35 17.14 4.60
N VAL A 262 9.18 17.78 4.53
CA VAL A 262 8.74 18.83 5.46
C VAL A 262 8.57 18.26 6.88
N LEU A 263 8.01 17.06 7.00
CA LEU A 263 7.94 16.36 8.29
C LEU A 263 9.36 16.08 8.83
N GLY A 264 10.29 15.62 7.99
CA GLY A 264 11.68 15.38 8.36
C GLY A 264 12.35 16.64 8.94
N TRP A 265 12.21 17.76 8.27
CA TRP A 265 12.75 19.05 8.79
C TRP A 265 12.12 19.45 10.12
N ARG A 266 10.82 19.27 10.26
CA ARG A 266 10.11 19.56 11.50
C ARG A 266 10.60 18.69 12.64
N LEU A 267 10.77 17.38 12.39
CA LEU A 267 11.27 16.44 13.38
C LEU A 267 12.72 16.73 13.78
N ASP A 268 13.59 17.06 12.83
CA ASP A 268 14.99 17.43 13.13
C ASP A 268 15.07 18.66 14.01
N ALA A 269 14.24 19.68 13.74
CA ALA A 269 14.19 20.90 14.52
C ALA A 269 13.68 20.64 15.96
N ALA A 270 12.68 19.77 16.12
CA ALA A 270 12.16 19.36 17.42
C ALA A 270 13.18 18.52 18.17
N TRP A 271 13.75 17.49 17.52
CA TRP A 271 14.76 16.61 18.10
C TRP A 271 15.98 17.35 18.61
N LYS A 272 16.46 18.37 17.89
CA LYS A 272 17.59 19.20 18.34
C LYS A 272 17.34 19.82 19.71
N LYS A 273 16.10 20.16 20.04
CA LYS A 273 15.70 20.79 21.31
C LYS A 273 15.30 19.80 22.40
N LEU A 274 14.72 18.66 21.99
CA LEU A 274 14.10 17.66 22.87
C LEU A 274 14.87 16.33 22.85
N LYS A 275 16.14 16.34 22.47
CA LYS A 275 16.95 15.12 22.31
C LYS A 275 16.99 14.24 23.58
N SER A 276 16.89 14.86 24.76
CA SER A 276 16.87 14.14 26.04
C SER A 276 15.62 13.28 26.25
N GLU A 277 14.52 13.58 25.53
CA GLU A 277 13.28 12.77 25.59
C GLU A 277 13.43 11.45 24.82
N VAL A 278 14.23 11.47 23.75
CA VAL A 278 14.47 10.31 22.86
C VAL A 278 15.97 10.01 22.74
N PRO A 279 16.66 9.72 23.87
CA PRO A 279 18.12 9.60 23.91
C PRO A 279 18.65 8.39 23.12
N HIS A 280 17.80 7.44 22.79
CA HIS A 280 18.11 6.24 22.01
C HIS A 280 18.32 6.52 20.52
N LEU A 281 17.81 7.66 19.99
CA LEU A 281 18.03 8.01 18.59
C LEU A 281 19.47 8.45 18.34
N LYS A 282 20.17 7.72 17.48
CA LYS A 282 21.59 7.97 17.15
C LYS A 282 21.77 8.93 15.99
N LYS A 283 20.75 9.05 15.11
CA LYS A 283 20.74 9.88 13.90
C LYS A 283 19.65 10.94 14.00
N LYS A 284 19.66 11.89 13.06
CA LYS A 284 18.54 12.82 12.90
C LYS A 284 17.28 12.06 12.41
N PRO A 285 16.09 12.46 12.82
CA PRO A 285 14.85 11.89 12.34
C PRO A 285 14.73 11.82 10.81
N SER A 286 15.19 12.83 10.08
CA SER A 286 15.20 12.84 8.62
C SER A 286 16.07 11.76 7.99
N GLU A 287 17.12 11.32 8.67
CA GLU A 287 18.00 10.25 8.18
C GLU A 287 17.28 8.88 8.22
N TYR A 288 16.48 8.62 9.28
CA TYR A 288 15.62 7.43 9.33
C TYR A 288 14.54 7.44 8.24
N LEU A 289 13.96 8.61 7.94
CA LEU A 289 13.02 8.73 6.82
C LEU A 289 13.66 8.28 5.51
N GLN A 290 14.85 8.77 5.21
CA GLN A 290 15.56 8.46 3.97
C GLN A 290 15.97 6.99 3.86
N GLU A 291 16.33 6.37 4.99
CA GLU A 291 16.86 5.00 5.01
C GLU A 291 15.76 3.94 5.00
N HIS A 292 14.60 4.21 5.62
CA HIS A 292 13.64 3.17 5.96
C HIS A 292 12.28 3.29 5.29
N PHE A 293 11.92 4.44 4.68
CA PHE A 293 10.60 4.63 4.12
C PHE A 293 10.58 4.66 2.60
N TRP A 294 9.63 3.94 2.04
CA TRP A 294 9.19 3.99 0.64
C TRP A 294 7.76 4.50 0.61
N VAL A 295 7.37 5.09 -0.52
CA VAL A 295 6.03 5.66 -0.68
C VAL A 295 5.51 5.35 -2.07
N THR A 296 4.18 5.26 -2.22
CA THR A 296 3.53 5.16 -3.53
C THR A 296 3.15 6.53 -4.09
N THR A 297 2.98 6.61 -5.41
CA THR A 297 2.59 7.84 -6.09
C THR A 297 1.13 8.18 -5.90
N GLN A 298 0.25 7.20 -5.83
CA GLN A 298 -1.18 7.41 -5.72
C GLN A 298 -1.58 7.67 -4.25
N PRO A 299 -2.45 8.65 -3.96
CA PRO A 299 -2.89 9.70 -4.91
C PRO A 299 -1.75 10.67 -5.24
N MET A 300 -1.58 10.92 -6.55
CA MET A 300 -0.52 11.82 -7.01
C MET A 300 -0.82 13.26 -6.58
N GLU A 301 0.18 13.96 -6.06
CA GLU A 301 0.06 15.40 -5.84
C GLU A 301 0.06 16.14 -7.18
N GLU A 302 -1.03 16.79 -7.49
CA GLU A 302 -1.25 17.55 -8.74
C GLU A 302 -1.15 19.07 -8.49
N PRO A 303 0.06 19.64 -8.48
CA PRO A 303 0.21 21.08 -8.29
C PRO A 303 -0.33 21.86 -9.49
N PRO A 304 -0.79 23.11 -9.30
CA PRO A 304 -1.36 23.93 -10.38
C PRO A 304 -0.44 24.15 -11.59
N ARG A 305 0.87 24.08 -11.38
CA ARG A 305 1.88 24.16 -12.44
C ARG A 305 2.79 22.94 -12.35
N ALA A 306 3.00 22.28 -13.48
CA ALA A 306 3.79 21.04 -13.56
C ALA A 306 5.22 21.21 -13.01
N GLU A 307 5.84 22.40 -13.17
CA GLU A 307 7.18 22.69 -12.65
C GLU A 307 7.25 22.61 -11.13
N GLN A 308 6.16 22.85 -10.42
CA GLN A 308 6.11 22.72 -8.96
C GLN A 308 6.31 21.27 -8.50
N PHE A 309 6.03 20.30 -9.36
CA PHE A 309 6.36 18.91 -9.09
C PHE A 309 7.87 18.70 -8.94
N LEU A 310 8.68 19.36 -9.76
CA LEU A 310 10.13 19.31 -9.62
C LEU A 310 10.59 19.99 -8.32
N GLU A 311 9.95 21.10 -7.95
CA GLU A 311 10.23 21.80 -6.68
C GLU A 311 9.93 20.88 -5.47
N MET A 312 8.85 20.09 -5.53
CA MET A 312 8.54 19.09 -4.50
C MET A 312 9.62 18.00 -4.40
N LEU A 313 10.10 17.49 -5.54
CA LEU A 313 11.17 16.51 -5.56
C LEU A 313 12.49 17.08 -5.01
N ASP A 314 12.79 18.34 -5.29
CA ASP A 314 14.00 19.01 -4.78
C ASP A 314 13.98 19.20 -3.25
N MET A 315 12.80 19.25 -2.63
CA MET A 315 12.70 19.26 -1.16
C MET A 315 13.24 17.99 -0.51
N GLY A 316 13.20 16.85 -1.24
CA GLY A 316 13.68 15.56 -0.76
C GLY A 316 14.22 14.72 -1.92
N PRO A 317 15.42 15.01 -2.46
CA PRO A 317 15.97 14.30 -3.62
C PRO A 317 16.10 12.78 -3.43
N TRP A 318 16.19 12.31 -2.20
CA TRP A 318 16.21 10.89 -1.84
C TRP A 318 14.91 10.16 -2.22
N MET A 319 13.80 10.88 -2.38
CA MET A 319 12.52 10.29 -2.82
C MET A 319 12.61 9.70 -4.23
N LEU A 320 13.53 10.17 -5.07
CA LEU A 320 13.79 9.59 -6.39
C LEU A 320 14.08 8.08 -6.35
N ASP A 321 14.63 7.59 -5.24
CA ASP A 321 14.97 6.18 -5.03
C ASP A 321 13.97 5.46 -4.10
N ARG A 322 12.88 6.10 -3.72
CA ARG A 322 11.90 5.60 -2.75
C ARG A 322 10.45 5.69 -3.22
N LEU A 323 10.18 6.50 -4.24
CA LEU A 323 8.85 6.66 -4.80
C LEU A 323 8.56 5.51 -5.77
N MET A 324 7.40 4.87 -5.62
CA MET A 324 6.97 3.73 -6.41
C MET A 324 5.60 4.01 -7.02
N PHE A 325 5.42 3.60 -8.25
CA PHE A 325 4.15 3.80 -8.95
C PHE A 325 3.03 2.95 -8.35
N ALA A 326 1.83 3.51 -8.35
CA ALA A 326 0.61 2.84 -7.93
C ALA A 326 -0.59 3.38 -8.72
N THR A 327 -1.56 2.51 -9.02
CA THR A 327 -2.79 2.91 -9.71
C THR A 327 -3.98 3.08 -8.77
N ASP A 328 -4.01 2.39 -7.66
CA ASP A 328 -5.18 2.23 -6.80
C ASP A 328 -6.37 1.54 -7.50
N TYR A 329 -6.09 0.65 -8.47
CA TYR A 329 -7.14 -0.13 -9.13
C TYR A 329 -7.92 -1.00 -8.13
N PRO A 330 -9.25 -1.04 -8.14
CA PRO A 330 -10.19 -0.46 -9.10
C PRO A 330 -10.87 0.85 -8.62
N HIS A 331 -10.26 1.62 -7.75
CA HIS A 331 -10.87 2.78 -7.11
C HIS A 331 -11.09 3.95 -8.08
N TRP A 332 -11.92 4.92 -7.66
CA TRP A 332 -12.40 6.03 -8.49
C TRP A 332 -11.30 7.03 -8.84
N ASP A 333 -10.30 7.14 -8.03
CA ASP A 333 -9.12 8.02 -8.15
C ASP A 333 -7.91 7.32 -8.78
N PHE A 334 -8.19 6.34 -9.62
CA PHE A 334 -7.20 5.58 -10.39
C PHE A 334 -6.21 6.46 -11.15
N ASP A 335 -4.93 6.25 -10.90
CA ASP A 335 -3.82 6.89 -11.60
C ASP A 335 -3.40 6.06 -12.83
N ASP A 336 -3.71 6.58 -14.03
CA ASP A 336 -3.36 5.92 -15.30
C ASP A 336 -1.84 5.89 -15.50
N PRO A 337 -1.21 4.74 -15.76
CA PRO A 337 0.25 4.61 -15.93
C PRO A 337 0.87 5.52 -16.99
N TYR A 338 0.09 5.91 -18.01
CA TYR A 338 0.57 6.76 -19.10
C TYR A 338 0.31 8.26 -18.89
N GLU A 339 -0.54 8.60 -17.92
CA GLU A 339 -1.01 9.97 -17.71
C GLU A 339 -0.67 10.53 -16.32
N SER A 340 -0.34 9.67 -15.35
CA SER A 340 -0.15 10.08 -13.95
C SER A 340 1.08 10.96 -13.71
N LEU A 341 2.17 10.73 -14.46
CA LEU A 341 3.37 11.57 -14.32
C LEU A 341 3.19 12.90 -15.07
N PRO A 342 3.69 14.03 -14.51
CA PRO A 342 3.62 15.32 -15.17
C PRO A 342 4.30 15.33 -16.54
N LYS A 343 3.66 15.93 -17.54
CA LYS A 343 4.16 16.01 -18.94
C LYS A 343 5.18 17.16 -19.11
N ILE A 344 6.26 17.10 -18.33
CA ILE A 344 7.41 18.01 -18.36
C ILE A 344 8.70 17.21 -18.47
N LYS A 345 9.82 17.87 -18.68
CA LYS A 345 11.12 17.19 -18.61
C LYS A 345 11.42 16.82 -17.16
N LEU A 346 11.25 15.54 -16.84
CA LEU A 346 11.60 14.96 -15.55
C LEU A 346 13.12 14.69 -15.45
N PRO A 347 13.68 14.53 -14.23
CA PRO A 347 15.07 14.15 -14.04
C PRO A 347 15.43 12.86 -14.79
N ASP A 348 16.65 12.75 -15.28
CA ASP A 348 17.09 11.57 -16.04
C ASP A 348 16.91 10.28 -15.21
N GLY A 349 16.25 9.29 -15.80
CA GLY A 349 15.94 8.01 -15.16
C GLY A 349 14.82 8.04 -14.13
N PHE A 350 14.20 9.19 -13.86
CA PHE A 350 13.11 9.31 -12.89
C PHE A 350 11.92 8.39 -13.24
N GLU A 351 11.45 8.46 -14.48
CA GLU A 351 10.31 7.64 -14.94
C GLU A 351 10.58 6.14 -14.74
N ALA A 352 11.73 5.64 -15.17
CA ALA A 352 12.08 4.23 -15.02
C ALA A 352 12.15 3.81 -13.55
N LYS A 353 12.74 4.64 -12.69
CA LYS A 353 12.82 4.39 -11.25
C LYS A 353 11.44 4.30 -10.61
N VAL A 354 10.61 5.32 -10.82
CA VAL A 354 9.29 5.40 -10.19
C VAL A 354 8.36 4.32 -10.73
N MET A 355 8.32 4.14 -12.06
CA MET A 355 7.40 3.20 -12.68
C MET A 355 7.73 1.73 -12.40
N ALA A 356 9.00 1.38 -12.13
CA ALA A 356 9.36 -0.02 -11.89
C ALA A 356 10.60 -0.26 -11.02
N GLU A 357 11.72 0.45 -11.23
CA GLU A 357 13.00 0.01 -10.67
C GLU A 357 13.05 0.08 -9.15
N ASN A 358 12.43 1.09 -8.54
CA ASN A 358 12.36 1.22 -7.09
C ASN A 358 11.58 0.06 -6.45
N ALA A 359 10.41 -0.28 -7.01
CA ALA A 359 9.62 -1.42 -6.56
C ALA A 359 10.37 -2.75 -6.79
N ARG A 360 10.99 -2.91 -7.95
CA ARG A 360 11.79 -4.09 -8.29
C ARG A 360 12.92 -4.30 -7.29
N LYS A 361 13.63 -3.23 -6.95
CA LYS A 361 14.72 -3.25 -5.97
C LYS A 361 14.23 -3.58 -4.56
N LEU A 362 13.14 -2.96 -4.13
CA LEU A 362 12.60 -3.15 -2.78
C LEU A 362 12.11 -4.58 -2.57
N TYR A 363 11.33 -5.09 -3.53
CA TYR A 363 10.67 -6.39 -3.43
C TYR A 363 11.48 -7.56 -4.03
N GLY A 364 12.68 -7.30 -4.55
CA GLY A 364 13.52 -8.34 -5.17
C GLY A 364 12.90 -8.97 -6.42
N LEU A 365 12.09 -8.22 -7.18
CA LEU A 365 11.36 -8.76 -8.33
C LEU A 365 12.30 -8.94 -9.54
N PRO A 366 12.17 -10.03 -10.31
CA PRO A 366 12.98 -10.27 -11.48
C PRO A 366 12.68 -9.27 -12.61
N THR A 367 13.63 -9.09 -13.51
CA THR A 367 13.38 -8.39 -14.78
C THR A 367 12.63 -9.34 -15.70
N ARG A 368 11.55 -8.86 -16.34
CA ARG A 368 10.80 -9.65 -17.32
C ARG A 368 11.72 -10.02 -18.49
N ALA A 369 11.79 -11.30 -18.82
CA ALA A 369 12.56 -11.77 -19.97
C ALA A 369 12.01 -11.14 -21.27
N GLY A 370 12.79 -10.31 -21.94
CA GLY A 370 12.41 -9.61 -23.17
C GLY A 370 12.25 -8.09 -23.06
N ALA A 371 12.31 -7.49 -21.88
CA ALA A 371 12.45 -6.03 -21.74
C ALA A 371 13.90 -5.64 -22.10
N GLY A 372 14.15 -5.46 -23.38
CA GLY A 372 15.45 -5.00 -23.87
C GLY A 372 15.74 -3.59 -23.36
N THR A 373 16.83 -3.41 -22.65
CA THR A 373 17.47 -2.13 -22.43
C THR A 373 17.84 -1.56 -23.81
N THR A 374 16.99 -0.71 -24.38
CA THR A 374 17.42 0.15 -25.48
C THR A 374 18.37 1.21 -24.89
N ASN A 375 19.64 0.86 -24.75
CA ASN A 375 20.70 1.85 -24.63
C ASN A 375 20.62 2.74 -25.87
N GLY A 376 20.13 3.95 -25.70
CA GLY A 376 20.18 5.00 -26.69
C GLY A 376 21.63 5.34 -26.95
N THR A 377 22.25 4.67 -27.92
CA THR A 377 23.47 5.18 -28.56
C THR A 377 23.09 6.42 -29.35
N ALA A 378 23.45 7.56 -28.78
CA ALA A 378 23.50 8.80 -29.53
C ALA A 378 24.48 8.62 -30.68
N HIS A 379 24.01 8.71 -31.90
CA HIS A 379 24.82 8.96 -33.05
C HIS A 379 24.62 10.41 -33.51
N GLY A 380 25.79 11.10 -33.51
CA GLY A 380 26.16 12.19 -34.39
C GLY A 380 25.37 13.47 -34.41
#